data_b9e4c89b855f60002ed90902a4def6f6
#
_entry.id   b9e4c89b855f60002ed90902a4def6f6
#
_cell.length_a   1.000
_cell.length_b   1.000
_cell.length_c   1.000
_cell.angle_alpha   90.00
_cell.angle_beta   90.00
_cell.angle_gamma   90.00
#
_symmetry.space_group_name_H-M   'P 1'
#
loop_
_entity.id
_entity.type
_entity.pdbx_description
1 polymer ?
#
loop_
_entity_poly.entity_id
_entity_poly.type
_entity_poly.pdbx_seq_one_letter_code
_entity_poly.pdbx_strand_id
1 'polypeptide(L)'
;LSLEDELFEQRAARLREIEALGYRPFGRRFDFTATIPEIVLEHSAKTAEELVPEIRARIAGRIQTVRRMGKAGFLHIQQNGERLQLYLRQDSVPEQDYRLFGLLDIGDIVGAEGYLFRTRTGELSLHVEKLEFLSKTLFGMPEKWHGLEDVETRYRQRYLDLIANPGGREIFVKRMKLISSLRRQLDGRGFIEVETPMMQQLYGGAAARPFITHHNTLDIDLYLRIAPELYLKRLIVGGLERVYEINRNFRNEGISTRHNPEFTMIEFYQAYTDYHGLMELSEELLRQLAIDVTGGTSVEFAGQQLDFSTPRRLTMREAVVENWEGEGKPSSDNIRDPEWLRQRTGRASAGEALAHLFEEYAEKKLIQPTIIYDFPVEISPLAKNKLDEPELVERFEIFIAGMEIGNAFTELNDPFEQRRRFDAQLAMRARGDEEAHQMDEDYLRAMAYGMPPTGGEGLGIDRLTMLLTNSQSIRDVILFPLLRPEGEIGMADKLRALDR
;
A
#
# COMPACT_ATOMS: atom_id res chain seq x y z
N LEU A 1 6.10 15.35 -36.96
CA LEU A 1 6.64 14.61 -35.80
C LEU A 1 6.29 15.41 -34.57
N SER A 2 5.90 14.71 -33.47
CA SER A 2 5.75 15.36 -32.18
C SER A 2 7.14 15.72 -31.61
N LEU A 3 7.21 16.65 -30.67
CA LEU A 3 8.47 16.98 -29.95
C LEU A 3 9.09 15.72 -29.34
N GLU A 4 8.26 14.80 -28.85
CA GLU A 4 8.69 13.52 -28.31
C GLU A 4 9.35 12.62 -29.37
N ASP A 5 8.79 12.57 -30.62
CA ASP A 5 9.35 11.79 -31.71
C ASP A 5 10.68 12.35 -32.15
N GLU A 6 10.82 13.67 -32.28
CA GLU A 6 12.08 14.34 -32.62
C GLU A 6 13.17 14.05 -31.59
N LEU A 7 12.84 14.11 -30.29
CA LEU A 7 13.75 13.78 -29.22
C LEU A 7 14.17 12.30 -29.23
N PHE A 8 13.23 11.42 -29.51
CA PHE A 8 13.47 9.98 -29.62
C PHE A 8 14.47 9.70 -30.78
N GLU A 9 14.24 10.25 -31.97
CA GLU A 9 15.15 10.08 -33.11
C GLU A 9 16.54 10.65 -32.82
N GLN A 10 16.65 11.83 -32.23
CA GLN A 10 17.91 12.43 -31.84
C GLN A 10 18.70 11.54 -30.87
N ARG A 11 18.03 10.98 -29.85
CA ARG A 11 18.67 10.10 -28.87
C ARG A 11 19.04 8.75 -29.46
N ALA A 12 18.25 8.24 -30.39
CA ALA A 12 18.58 7.04 -31.16
C ALA A 12 19.83 7.26 -32.06
N ALA A 13 19.99 8.44 -32.67
CA ALA A 13 21.21 8.77 -33.38
C ALA A 13 22.44 8.78 -32.47
N ARG A 14 22.33 9.42 -31.27
CA ARG A 14 23.40 9.40 -30.25
C ARG A 14 23.73 7.99 -29.77
N LEU A 15 22.73 7.11 -29.67
CA LEU A 15 22.95 5.69 -29.36
C LEU A 15 23.92 5.05 -30.31
N ARG A 16 23.73 5.26 -31.63
CA ARG A 16 24.63 4.74 -32.68
C ARG A 16 26.05 5.33 -32.60
N GLU A 17 26.16 6.62 -32.24
CA GLU A 17 27.47 7.24 -32.00
C GLU A 17 28.18 6.64 -30.77
N ILE A 18 27.46 6.32 -29.69
CA ILE A 18 28.00 5.64 -28.52
C ILE A 18 28.47 4.22 -28.85
N GLU A 19 27.71 3.50 -29.69
CA GLU A 19 28.12 2.19 -30.21
C GLU A 19 29.40 2.28 -31.07
N ALA A 20 29.47 3.28 -31.94
CA ALA A 20 30.66 3.54 -32.76
C ALA A 20 31.92 3.87 -31.94
N LEU A 21 31.76 4.39 -30.72
CA LEU A 21 32.84 4.56 -29.76
C LEU A 21 33.26 3.22 -29.08
N GLY A 22 32.57 2.11 -29.34
CA GLY A 22 32.85 0.80 -28.79
C GLY A 22 32.15 0.50 -27.44
N TYR A 23 31.25 1.37 -26.98
CA TYR A 23 30.40 1.08 -25.81
C TYR A 23 29.17 0.27 -26.22
N ARG A 24 28.71 -0.57 -25.32
CA ARG A 24 27.42 -1.26 -25.48
C ARG A 24 26.30 -0.33 -25.01
N PRO A 25 25.30 -0.03 -25.84
CA PRO A 25 24.24 0.91 -25.50
C PRO A 25 23.33 0.44 -24.39
N PHE A 26 23.27 -0.87 -24.15
CA PHE A 26 22.57 -1.52 -23.06
C PHE A 26 23.56 -2.46 -22.39
N GLY A 27 24.13 -1.99 -21.28
CA GLY A 27 25.19 -2.64 -20.54
C GLY A 27 24.78 -3.98 -19.91
N ARG A 28 25.77 -4.63 -19.31
CA ARG A 28 25.57 -5.83 -18.52
C ARG A 28 25.83 -5.52 -17.05
N ARG A 29 26.16 -6.53 -16.23
CA ARG A 29 26.54 -6.36 -14.84
C ARG A 29 27.63 -5.29 -14.68
N PHE A 30 27.40 -4.39 -13.75
CA PHE A 30 28.36 -3.38 -13.32
C PHE A 30 28.70 -3.64 -11.85
N ASP A 31 29.95 -3.90 -11.55
CA ASP A 31 30.40 -4.16 -10.19
C ASP A 31 30.75 -2.82 -9.53
N PHE A 32 29.89 -2.35 -8.64
CA PHE A 32 30.10 -1.13 -7.84
C PHE A 32 30.72 -1.48 -6.47
N THR A 33 31.46 -0.56 -5.87
CA THR A 33 32.08 -0.73 -4.55
C THR A 33 31.21 -0.17 -3.44
N ALA A 34 30.34 0.82 -3.75
CA ALA A 34 29.42 1.44 -2.82
C ALA A 34 28.21 2.00 -3.58
N THR A 35 27.08 2.12 -2.91
CA THR A 35 25.92 2.86 -3.42
C THR A 35 26.05 4.36 -3.13
N ILE A 36 25.36 5.20 -3.93
CA ILE A 36 25.35 6.65 -3.69
C ILE A 36 24.81 6.99 -2.29
N PRO A 37 23.70 6.37 -1.79
CA PRO A 37 23.24 6.59 -0.43
C PRO A 37 24.28 6.27 0.65
N GLU A 38 25.05 5.17 0.52
CA GLU A 38 26.12 4.83 1.45
C GLU A 38 27.22 5.89 1.46
N ILE A 39 27.65 6.36 0.27
CA ILE A 39 28.64 7.41 0.16
C ILE A 39 28.16 8.71 0.79
N VAL A 40 26.93 9.11 0.51
CA VAL A 40 26.34 10.34 1.07
C VAL A 40 26.25 10.22 2.60
N LEU A 41 25.74 9.12 3.10
CA LEU A 41 25.59 8.88 4.55
C LEU A 41 26.94 8.93 5.27
N GLU A 42 27.99 8.30 4.71
CA GLU A 42 29.28 8.16 5.38
C GLU A 42 30.18 9.41 5.21
N HIS A 43 30.04 10.15 4.09
CA HIS A 43 31.01 11.15 3.71
C HIS A 43 30.43 12.57 3.55
N SER A 44 29.11 12.77 3.65
CA SER A 44 28.50 14.10 3.45
C SER A 44 28.94 15.13 4.49
N ALA A 45 29.31 14.74 5.70
CA ALA A 45 29.77 15.64 6.76
C ALA A 45 31.30 15.85 6.75
N LYS A 46 32.09 15.02 6.04
CA LYS A 46 33.56 15.09 6.04
C LYS A 46 34.06 16.34 5.31
N THR A 47 35.10 16.95 5.84
CA THR A 47 35.80 18.08 5.19
C THR A 47 36.68 17.61 4.02
N ALA A 48 37.30 18.52 3.28
CA ALA A 48 38.22 18.14 2.19
C ALA A 48 39.47 17.40 2.73
N GLU A 49 39.96 17.81 3.91
CA GLU A 49 41.11 17.21 4.57
C GLU A 49 40.82 15.79 5.07
N GLU A 50 39.58 15.54 5.52
CA GLU A 50 39.13 14.21 5.99
C GLU A 50 38.87 13.22 4.85
N LEU A 51 38.85 13.68 3.60
CA LEU A 51 38.82 12.83 2.41
C LEU A 51 40.22 12.43 1.91
N VAL A 52 41.28 12.73 2.68
CA VAL A 52 42.68 12.33 2.41
C VAL A 52 43.10 11.34 3.49
N PRO A 53 43.68 10.15 3.10
CA PRO A 53 43.99 9.71 1.74
C PRO A 53 42.75 9.48 0.89
N GLU A 54 42.90 9.48 -0.43
CA GLU A 54 41.81 9.37 -1.40
C GLU A 54 40.89 8.20 -1.12
N ILE A 55 39.61 8.47 -0.94
CA ILE A 55 38.55 7.47 -0.81
C ILE A 55 38.07 7.14 -2.22
N ARG A 56 38.43 5.98 -2.70
CA ARG A 56 38.06 5.52 -4.05
C ARG A 56 36.70 4.86 -4.05
N ALA A 57 35.92 5.14 -5.07
CA ALA A 57 34.60 4.54 -5.26
C ALA A 57 34.32 4.23 -6.73
N ARG A 58 33.59 3.15 -6.94
CA ARG A 58 33.00 2.80 -8.22
C ARG A 58 31.48 2.72 -8.02
N ILE A 59 30.76 3.63 -8.68
CA ILE A 59 29.35 3.88 -8.47
C ILE A 59 28.56 3.91 -9.79
N ALA A 60 27.27 3.70 -9.73
CA ALA A 60 26.38 3.84 -10.88
C ALA A 60 25.13 4.66 -10.52
N GLY A 61 24.56 5.33 -11.53
CA GLY A 61 23.32 6.07 -11.32
C GLY A 61 22.76 6.66 -12.60
N ARG A 62 21.54 7.16 -12.50
CA ARG A 62 20.84 7.85 -13.58
C ARG A 62 21.22 9.32 -13.60
N ILE A 63 21.62 9.82 -14.76
CA ILE A 63 21.98 11.22 -14.96
C ILE A 63 20.76 12.12 -14.74
N GLN A 64 20.93 13.06 -13.86
CA GLN A 64 19.93 14.05 -13.50
C GLN A 64 20.23 15.43 -14.11
N THR A 65 21.49 15.80 -14.21
CA THR A 65 21.95 17.05 -14.83
C THR A 65 23.26 16.80 -15.55
N VAL A 66 23.47 17.57 -16.62
CA VAL A 66 24.75 17.62 -17.35
C VAL A 66 25.12 19.08 -17.53
N ARG A 67 26.33 19.46 -17.13
CA ARG A 67 26.89 20.80 -17.36
C ARG A 67 28.29 20.65 -17.95
N ARG A 68 28.45 21.03 -19.21
CA ARG A 68 29.72 20.98 -19.95
C ARG A 68 30.38 22.35 -19.97
N MET A 69 31.67 22.44 -19.61
CA MET A 69 32.44 23.70 -19.52
C MET A 69 33.83 23.49 -20.11
N GLY A 70 33.96 23.73 -21.44
CA GLY A 70 35.24 23.56 -22.13
C GLY A 70 35.80 22.15 -21.97
N LYS A 71 36.97 22.02 -21.28
CA LYS A 71 37.68 20.74 -21.10
C LYS A 71 37.25 19.99 -19.82
N ALA A 72 36.20 20.42 -19.16
CA ALA A 72 35.68 19.77 -17.95
C ALA A 72 34.15 19.84 -17.91
N GLY A 73 33.52 19.12 -16.98
CA GLY A 73 32.10 19.21 -16.74
C GLY A 73 31.66 18.51 -15.48
N PHE A 74 30.39 18.70 -15.18
CA PHE A 74 29.73 18.12 -14.01
C PHE A 74 28.49 17.35 -14.44
N LEU A 75 28.29 16.24 -13.79
CA LEU A 75 27.06 15.42 -13.87
C LEU A 75 26.53 15.27 -12.47
N HIS A 76 25.20 15.34 -12.27
CA HIS A 76 24.61 14.75 -11.08
C HIS A 76 23.99 13.42 -11.47
N ILE A 77 24.38 12.36 -10.80
CA ILE A 77 23.74 11.04 -10.94
C ILE A 77 22.95 10.69 -9.69
N GLN A 78 21.87 9.97 -9.87
CA GLN A 78 20.97 9.56 -8.78
C GLN A 78 20.86 8.05 -8.70
N GLN A 79 20.94 7.53 -7.47
CA GLN A 79 20.68 6.13 -7.13
C GLN A 79 19.85 6.08 -5.83
N ASN A 80 18.78 5.31 -5.82
CA ASN A 80 17.94 5.13 -4.63
C ASN A 80 17.45 6.43 -3.95
N GLY A 81 17.21 7.49 -4.72
CA GLY A 81 16.73 8.78 -4.22
C GLY A 81 17.86 9.79 -3.89
N GLU A 82 19.07 9.31 -3.61
CA GLU A 82 20.22 10.15 -3.30
C GLU A 82 20.97 10.56 -4.56
N ARG A 83 21.65 11.72 -4.50
CA ARG A 83 22.41 12.30 -5.60
C ARG A 83 23.87 12.50 -5.22
N LEU A 84 24.75 12.28 -6.22
CA LEU A 84 26.16 12.60 -6.09
C LEU A 84 26.62 13.33 -7.35
N GLN A 85 27.45 14.35 -7.16
CA GLN A 85 28.09 15.06 -8.27
C GLN A 85 29.28 14.26 -8.79
N LEU A 86 29.38 14.13 -10.09
CA LEU A 86 30.57 13.65 -10.81
C LEU A 86 31.28 14.86 -11.42
N TYR A 87 32.57 14.95 -11.21
CA TYR A 87 33.45 15.90 -11.88
C TYR A 87 34.34 15.17 -12.88
N LEU A 88 34.26 15.56 -14.15
CA LEU A 88 34.97 14.91 -15.24
C LEU A 88 35.82 15.96 -15.98
N ARG A 89 37.11 15.64 -16.16
CA ARG A 89 38.05 16.46 -16.93
C ARG A 89 38.65 15.63 -18.08
N GLN A 90 38.93 16.31 -19.19
CA GLN A 90 39.50 15.69 -20.40
C GLN A 90 40.86 15.02 -20.14
N ASP A 91 41.65 15.58 -19.21
CA ASP A 91 42.97 15.07 -18.87
C ASP A 91 42.97 14.01 -17.74
N SER A 92 41.80 13.74 -17.15
CA SER A 92 41.65 12.78 -16.04
C SER A 92 41.05 11.46 -16.48
N VAL A 93 40.50 11.37 -17.69
CA VAL A 93 39.82 10.18 -18.22
C VAL A 93 40.39 9.80 -19.58
N PRO A 94 40.24 8.55 -20.02
CA PRO A 94 40.54 8.14 -21.39
C PRO A 94 39.80 9.02 -22.40
N GLU A 95 40.44 9.30 -23.54
CA GLU A 95 39.82 10.12 -24.61
C GLU A 95 38.45 9.59 -25.06
N GLN A 96 38.31 8.28 -25.11
CA GLN A 96 37.05 7.60 -25.43
C GLN A 96 35.95 7.96 -24.42
N ASP A 97 36.27 7.94 -23.12
CA ASP A 97 35.32 8.27 -22.03
C ASP A 97 34.94 9.78 -22.07
N TYR A 98 35.89 10.65 -22.44
CA TYR A 98 35.59 12.08 -22.62
C TYR A 98 34.69 12.34 -23.84
N ARG A 99 34.87 11.59 -24.89
CA ARG A 99 33.96 11.62 -26.09
C ARG A 99 32.59 11.09 -25.73
N LEU A 100 32.50 10.00 -24.92
CA LEU A 100 31.24 9.50 -24.39
C LEU A 100 30.50 10.57 -23.59
N PHE A 101 31.22 11.29 -22.69
CA PHE A 101 30.63 12.39 -21.92
C PHE A 101 29.95 13.43 -22.83
N GLY A 102 30.47 13.68 -24.01
CA GLY A 102 29.88 14.59 -25.00
C GLY A 102 28.52 14.12 -25.53
N LEU A 103 28.25 12.81 -25.54
CA LEU A 103 27.06 12.17 -26.10
C LEU A 103 25.96 11.85 -25.04
N LEU A 104 26.28 11.99 -23.76
CA LEU A 104 25.35 11.67 -22.69
C LEU A 104 24.15 12.62 -22.65
N ASP A 105 22.99 12.05 -22.37
CA ASP A 105 21.74 12.76 -22.14
C ASP A 105 21.26 12.64 -20.68
N ILE A 106 20.42 13.58 -20.26
CA ILE A 106 19.67 13.46 -19.01
C ILE A 106 18.78 12.22 -19.09
N GLY A 107 18.86 11.39 -18.05
CA GLY A 107 18.15 10.11 -17.97
C GLY A 107 19.03 8.90 -18.29
N ASP A 108 20.16 9.05 -19.02
CA ASP A 108 21.10 7.94 -19.26
C ASP A 108 21.61 7.37 -17.94
N ILE A 109 21.92 6.09 -17.93
CA ILE A 109 22.51 5.41 -16.76
C ILE A 109 23.99 5.18 -17.07
N VAL A 110 24.83 5.63 -16.13
CA VAL A 110 26.29 5.52 -16.25
C VAL A 110 26.90 4.93 -14.99
N GLY A 111 28.06 4.28 -15.16
CA GLY A 111 28.98 3.93 -14.11
C GLY A 111 30.17 4.88 -14.11
N ALA A 112 30.70 5.20 -12.95
CA ALA A 112 31.87 6.05 -12.79
C ALA A 112 32.81 5.46 -11.72
N GLU A 113 34.11 5.52 -11.97
CA GLU A 113 35.16 5.13 -11.04
C GLU A 113 36.09 6.33 -10.82
N GLY A 114 36.52 6.55 -9.57
CA GLY A 114 37.41 7.62 -9.22
C GLY A 114 37.53 7.80 -7.71
N TYR A 115 37.80 9.01 -7.25
CA TYR A 115 37.95 9.33 -5.82
C TYR A 115 37.04 10.47 -5.37
N LEU A 116 36.64 10.45 -4.10
CA LEU A 116 35.82 11.50 -3.48
C LEU A 116 36.66 12.73 -3.17
N PHE A 117 36.08 13.90 -3.41
CA PHE A 117 36.67 15.17 -3.06
C PHE A 117 35.59 16.23 -2.80
N ARG A 118 35.99 17.40 -2.28
CA ARG A 118 35.11 18.57 -2.20
C ARG A 118 35.48 19.60 -3.25
N THR A 119 34.44 20.10 -3.94
CA THR A 119 34.59 21.23 -4.85
C THR A 119 34.94 22.49 -4.06
N ARG A 120 35.34 23.58 -4.75
CA ARG A 120 35.57 24.88 -4.12
C ARG A 120 34.36 25.44 -3.40
N THR A 121 33.17 25.07 -3.81
CA THR A 121 31.88 25.43 -3.18
C THR A 121 31.48 24.48 -2.04
N GLY A 122 32.30 23.50 -1.73
CA GLY A 122 32.07 22.54 -0.65
C GLY A 122 31.19 21.33 -1.02
N GLU A 123 30.80 21.15 -2.28
CA GLU A 123 29.96 20.03 -2.71
C GLU A 123 30.77 18.70 -2.76
N LEU A 124 30.26 17.65 -2.10
CA LEU A 124 30.84 16.32 -2.18
C LEU A 124 30.70 15.78 -3.61
N SER A 125 31.82 15.35 -4.19
CA SER A 125 31.88 14.96 -5.60
C SER A 125 32.81 13.76 -5.79
N LEU A 126 32.57 12.98 -6.85
CA LEU A 126 33.52 11.99 -7.36
C LEU A 126 34.33 12.62 -8.49
N HIS A 127 35.65 12.69 -8.34
CA HIS A 127 36.56 12.98 -9.44
C HIS A 127 36.68 11.75 -10.31
N VAL A 128 36.15 11.80 -11.54
CA VAL A 128 36.04 10.66 -12.44
C VAL A 128 37.37 10.39 -13.15
N GLU A 129 37.81 9.16 -13.07
CA GLU A 129 38.99 8.64 -13.80
C GLU A 129 38.58 7.63 -14.90
N LYS A 130 37.39 7.00 -14.73
CA LYS A 130 36.80 6.11 -15.74
C LYS A 130 35.29 6.28 -15.78
N LEU A 131 34.74 6.37 -17.00
CA LEU A 131 33.32 6.47 -17.25
C LEU A 131 32.85 5.26 -18.06
N GLU A 132 31.76 4.62 -17.66
CA GLU A 132 31.18 3.46 -18.32
C GLU A 132 29.73 3.73 -18.69
N PHE A 133 29.33 3.38 -19.91
CA PHE A 133 27.96 3.53 -20.37
C PHE A 133 27.14 2.30 -20.05
N LEU A 134 26.00 2.45 -19.35
CA LEU A 134 25.20 1.33 -18.88
C LEU A 134 23.84 1.22 -19.58
N SER A 135 23.16 2.33 -19.84
CA SER A 135 21.88 2.28 -20.55
C SER A 135 21.50 3.63 -21.15
N LYS A 136 21.00 3.62 -22.38
CA LYS A 136 20.49 4.79 -23.09
C LYS A 136 19.04 5.07 -22.72
N THR A 137 18.74 6.33 -22.44
CA THR A 137 17.37 6.82 -22.33
C THR A 137 16.93 7.41 -23.65
N LEU A 138 15.88 6.84 -24.25
CA LEU A 138 15.38 7.27 -25.56
C LEU A 138 14.31 8.37 -25.44
N PHE A 139 13.61 8.48 -24.33
CA PHE A 139 12.61 9.52 -24.08
C PHE A 139 13.14 10.68 -23.24
N GLY A 140 12.54 11.86 -23.41
CA GLY A 140 12.77 12.99 -22.52
C GLY A 140 12.36 12.67 -21.08
N MET A 141 13.20 13.07 -20.11
CA MET A 141 12.77 13.05 -18.72
C MET A 141 11.78 14.20 -18.48
N PRO A 142 10.77 14.00 -17.61
CA PRO A 142 9.89 15.09 -17.19
C PRO A 142 10.69 16.28 -16.67
N GLU A 143 10.23 17.50 -16.94
CA GLU A 143 10.93 18.71 -16.51
C GLU A 143 11.05 18.76 -14.98
N LYS A 144 12.25 19.06 -14.47
CA LYS A 144 12.60 18.99 -13.05
C LYS A 144 11.88 20.00 -12.18
N TRP A 145 11.43 21.12 -12.76
CA TRP A 145 10.95 22.27 -12.00
C TRP A 145 9.48 22.15 -11.59
N HIS A 146 8.71 21.32 -12.31
CA HIS A 146 7.28 21.12 -12.04
C HIS A 146 6.94 19.66 -11.71
N GLY A 147 7.90 18.71 -11.81
CA GLY A 147 7.64 17.29 -11.64
C GLY A 147 6.65 16.75 -12.68
N LEU A 148 6.10 15.58 -12.42
CA LEU A 148 4.95 15.09 -13.16
C LEU A 148 3.69 15.64 -12.44
N GLU A 149 3.17 16.80 -12.87
CA GLU A 149 2.00 17.45 -12.23
C GLU A 149 0.69 16.70 -12.53
N ASP A 150 0.59 16.14 -13.72
CA ASP A 150 -0.60 15.37 -14.09
C ASP A 150 -0.70 14.07 -13.28
N VAL A 151 -1.68 14.04 -12.37
CA VAL A 151 -1.90 12.94 -11.43
C VAL A 151 -2.22 11.63 -12.16
N GLU A 152 -2.96 11.68 -13.29
CA GLU A 152 -3.30 10.49 -14.04
C GLU A 152 -2.09 9.87 -14.70
N THR A 153 -1.22 10.68 -15.31
CA THR A 153 0.06 10.23 -15.86
C THR A 153 0.95 9.62 -14.78
N ARG A 154 0.97 10.17 -13.55
CA ARG A 154 1.71 9.59 -12.42
C ARG A 154 1.23 8.16 -12.08
N TYR A 155 -0.05 7.91 -12.16
CA TYR A 155 -0.60 6.57 -11.89
C TYR A 155 -0.35 5.59 -13.03
N ARG A 156 -0.49 6.04 -14.29
CA ARG A 156 -0.29 5.21 -15.49
C ARG A 156 1.16 4.89 -15.74
N GLN A 157 2.04 5.88 -15.57
CA GLN A 157 3.47 5.79 -15.78
C GLN A 157 4.23 5.90 -14.45
N ARG A 158 3.92 5.04 -13.51
CA ARG A 158 4.49 5.05 -12.17
C ARG A 158 6.04 5.05 -12.18
N TYR A 159 6.64 4.42 -13.16
CA TYR A 159 8.09 4.46 -13.34
C TYR A 159 8.63 5.88 -13.56
N LEU A 160 7.91 6.75 -14.27
CA LEU A 160 8.28 8.17 -14.38
C LEU A 160 8.06 8.94 -13.07
N ASP A 161 6.96 8.69 -12.38
CA ASP A 161 6.69 9.27 -11.06
C ASP A 161 7.82 8.93 -10.07
N LEU A 162 8.26 7.67 -10.02
CA LEU A 162 9.35 7.22 -9.16
C LEU A 162 10.71 7.82 -9.54
N ILE A 163 10.94 8.17 -10.82
CA ILE A 163 12.15 8.84 -11.29
C ILE A 163 12.11 10.33 -10.97
N ALA A 164 10.97 10.99 -11.20
CA ALA A 164 10.84 12.44 -11.17
C ALA A 164 10.48 12.99 -9.78
N ASN A 165 9.67 12.26 -9.00
CA ASN A 165 9.09 12.70 -7.73
C ASN A 165 9.67 11.93 -6.53
N PRO A 166 10.61 12.49 -5.78
CA PRO A 166 11.17 11.83 -4.58
C PRO A 166 10.09 11.45 -3.55
N GLY A 167 9.09 12.31 -3.34
CA GLY A 167 7.96 12.04 -2.44
C GLY A 167 7.13 10.82 -2.84
N GLY A 168 6.93 10.58 -4.14
CA GLY A 168 6.24 9.39 -4.63
C GLY A 168 6.96 8.09 -4.23
N ARG A 169 8.29 8.07 -4.28
CA ARG A 169 9.10 6.94 -3.84
C ARG A 169 9.02 6.72 -2.33
N GLU A 170 9.03 7.80 -1.55
CA GLU A 170 8.97 7.74 -0.08
C GLU A 170 7.68 7.04 0.41
N ILE A 171 6.54 7.30 -0.23
CA ILE A 171 5.26 6.64 0.08
C ILE A 171 5.44 5.11 0.05
N PHE A 172 6.03 4.57 -1.03
CA PHE A 172 6.21 3.12 -1.16
C PHE A 172 7.25 2.55 -0.21
N VAL A 173 8.31 3.30 0.12
CA VAL A 173 9.28 2.90 1.15
C VAL A 173 8.59 2.82 2.52
N LYS A 174 7.76 3.81 2.88
CA LYS A 174 6.96 3.79 4.12
C LYS A 174 5.96 2.63 4.14
N ARG A 175 5.29 2.36 3.02
CA ARG A 175 4.42 1.19 2.88
C ARG A 175 5.16 -0.12 3.16
N MET A 176 6.36 -0.31 2.62
CA MET A 176 7.15 -1.52 2.89
C MET A 176 7.61 -1.61 4.34
N LYS A 177 7.94 -0.47 4.98
CA LYS A 177 8.23 -0.42 6.41
C LYS A 177 7.02 -0.83 7.25
N LEU A 178 5.81 -0.35 6.90
CA LEU A 178 4.55 -0.73 7.54
C LEU A 178 4.34 -2.24 7.50
N ILE A 179 4.42 -2.85 6.32
CA ILE A 179 4.24 -4.29 6.13
C ILE A 179 5.31 -5.09 6.92
N SER A 180 6.56 -4.65 6.86
CA SER A 180 7.65 -5.30 7.62
C SER A 180 7.47 -5.15 9.13
N SER A 181 6.92 -4.03 9.60
CA SER A 181 6.61 -3.82 11.01
C SER A 181 5.48 -4.72 11.48
N LEU A 182 4.38 -4.83 10.71
CA LEU A 182 3.28 -5.77 11.02
C LEU A 182 3.80 -7.20 11.19
N ARG A 183 4.61 -7.69 10.24
CA ARG A 183 5.22 -9.02 10.35
C ARG A 183 6.02 -9.19 11.63
N ARG A 184 6.97 -8.30 11.90
CA ARG A 184 7.78 -8.38 13.12
C ARG A 184 6.94 -8.36 14.40
N GLN A 185 5.89 -7.56 14.44
CA GLN A 185 5.02 -7.46 15.60
C GLN A 185 4.21 -8.74 15.84
N LEU A 186 3.67 -9.34 14.80
CA LEU A 186 2.88 -10.57 14.90
C LEU A 186 3.78 -11.79 15.13
N ASP A 187 4.89 -11.93 14.39
CA ASP A 187 5.88 -12.99 14.60
C ASP A 187 6.43 -12.98 16.04
N GLY A 188 6.72 -11.77 16.56
CA GLY A 188 7.17 -11.58 17.93
C GLY A 188 6.15 -11.97 19.01
N ARG A 189 4.86 -12.07 18.63
CA ARG A 189 3.76 -12.56 19.48
C ARG A 189 3.40 -14.03 19.22
N GLY A 190 4.19 -14.73 18.40
CA GLY A 190 4.01 -16.15 18.09
C GLY A 190 2.92 -16.45 17.06
N PHE A 191 2.53 -15.48 16.26
CA PHE A 191 1.69 -15.75 15.09
C PHE A 191 2.51 -16.37 13.97
N ILE A 192 1.87 -17.17 13.14
CA ILE A 192 2.44 -17.83 11.96
C ILE A 192 1.85 -17.19 10.71
N GLU A 193 2.70 -16.67 9.80
CA GLU A 193 2.25 -16.21 8.48
C GLU A 193 1.88 -17.44 7.63
N VAL A 194 0.69 -17.41 7.05
CA VAL A 194 0.17 -18.49 6.21
C VAL A 194 -0.31 -17.94 4.87
N GLU A 195 -0.51 -18.87 3.90
CA GLU A 195 -1.11 -18.57 2.60
C GLU A 195 -2.33 -19.45 2.41
N THR A 196 -3.44 -18.85 1.97
CA THR A 196 -4.68 -19.53 1.64
C THR A 196 -5.08 -19.27 0.19
N PRO A 197 -5.99 -20.04 -0.42
CA PRO A 197 -6.32 -19.90 -1.83
C PRO A 197 -6.86 -18.51 -2.21
N MET A 198 -6.28 -17.90 -3.25
CA MET A 198 -6.84 -16.70 -3.88
C MET A 198 -8.04 -17.02 -4.79
N MET A 199 -8.01 -18.17 -5.46
CA MET A 199 -9.14 -18.69 -6.25
C MET A 199 -9.89 -19.71 -5.43
N GLN A 200 -11.17 -19.46 -5.17
CA GLN A 200 -12.01 -20.24 -4.27
C GLN A 200 -13.20 -20.81 -5.03
N GLN A 201 -13.66 -22.01 -4.64
CA GLN A 201 -14.89 -22.59 -5.18
C GLN A 201 -16.15 -21.93 -4.63
N LEU A 202 -16.07 -21.46 -3.38
CA LEU A 202 -17.08 -20.66 -2.71
C LEU A 202 -16.43 -19.40 -2.15
N TYR A 203 -17.05 -18.26 -2.34
CA TYR A 203 -16.59 -17.01 -1.72
C TYR A 203 -17.36 -16.74 -0.43
N GLY A 204 -16.72 -16.10 0.52
CA GLY A 204 -17.31 -15.76 1.82
C GLY A 204 -16.34 -14.97 2.70
N GLY A 205 -16.75 -14.68 3.94
CA GLY A 205 -15.96 -13.91 4.90
C GLY A 205 -16.14 -12.38 4.81
N ALA A 206 -16.90 -11.89 3.82
CA ALA A 206 -17.25 -10.48 3.70
C ALA A 206 -18.56 -10.32 2.91
N ALA A 207 -19.20 -9.16 3.01
CA ALA A 207 -20.30 -8.77 2.13
C ALA A 207 -19.73 -8.00 0.94
N ALA A 208 -19.56 -8.67 -0.21
CA ALA A 208 -19.00 -8.08 -1.42
C ALA A 208 -19.30 -8.95 -2.65
N ARG A 209 -19.28 -8.34 -3.84
CA ARG A 209 -19.40 -9.09 -5.10
C ARG A 209 -18.04 -9.62 -5.54
N PRO A 210 -17.91 -10.93 -5.86
CA PRO A 210 -16.66 -11.52 -6.34
C PRO A 210 -16.42 -11.23 -7.82
N PHE A 211 -15.15 -11.32 -8.26
CA PHE A 211 -14.80 -11.59 -9.65
C PHE A 211 -14.89 -13.10 -9.91
N ILE A 212 -15.41 -13.47 -11.07
CA ILE A 212 -15.60 -14.86 -11.48
C ILE A 212 -14.60 -15.18 -12.59
N THR A 213 -13.99 -16.37 -12.52
CA THR A 213 -13.14 -16.94 -13.57
C THR A 213 -13.51 -18.39 -13.79
N HIS A 214 -13.08 -18.99 -14.92
CA HIS A 214 -13.39 -20.37 -15.28
C HIS A 214 -12.13 -21.22 -15.38
N HIS A 215 -12.12 -22.39 -14.74
CA HIS A 215 -11.04 -23.37 -14.84
C HIS A 215 -11.35 -24.37 -15.97
N ASN A 216 -10.74 -24.18 -17.14
CA ASN A 216 -11.05 -24.90 -18.37
C ASN A 216 -10.96 -26.44 -18.24
N THR A 217 -9.93 -26.95 -17.56
CA THR A 217 -9.71 -28.40 -17.48
C THR A 217 -10.70 -29.10 -16.56
N LEU A 218 -11.12 -28.45 -15.47
CA LEU A 218 -12.09 -28.98 -14.51
C LEU A 218 -13.52 -28.61 -14.88
N ASP A 219 -13.72 -27.70 -15.84
CA ASP A 219 -15.02 -27.17 -16.26
C ASP A 219 -15.85 -26.63 -15.07
N ILE A 220 -15.19 -25.82 -14.21
CA ILE A 220 -15.79 -25.21 -13.02
C ILE A 220 -15.51 -23.71 -12.96
N ASP A 221 -16.47 -22.97 -12.42
CA ASP A 221 -16.25 -21.56 -12.06
C ASP A 221 -15.51 -21.46 -10.72
N LEU A 222 -14.61 -20.49 -10.66
CA LEU A 222 -13.87 -20.10 -9.47
C LEU A 222 -14.05 -18.62 -9.22
N TYR A 223 -13.97 -18.25 -7.96
CA TYR A 223 -14.12 -16.87 -7.51
C TYR A 223 -12.78 -16.34 -6.99
N LEU A 224 -12.39 -15.13 -7.40
CA LEU A 224 -11.32 -14.43 -6.70
C LEU A 224 -11.81 -14.07 -5.31
N ARG A 225 -11.05 -14.39 -4.27
CA ARG A 225 -11.46 -14.24 -2.87
C ARG A 225 -11.83 -12.80 -2.54
N ILE A 226 -12.89 -12.63 -1.78
CA ILE A 226 -13.28 -11.36 -1.18
C ILE A 226 -12.68 -11.18 0.24
N ALA A 227 -12.33 -12.30 0.90
CA ALA A 227 -11.65 -12.42 2.19
C ALA A 227 -11.03 -13.81 2.34
N PRO A 228 -9.95 -14.00 3.14
CA PRO A 228 -9.41 -15.33 3.49
C PRO A 228 -10.07 -15.95 4.73
N GLU A 229 -10.96 -15.26 5.41
CA GLU A 229 -11.54 -15.53 6.73
C GLU A 229 -11.89 -17.00 6.97
N LEU A 230 -12.73 -17.58 6.09
CA LEU A 230 -13.21 -18.97 6.31
C LEU A 230 -12.10 -20.02 6.20
N TYR A 231 -11.04 -19.74 5.46
CA TYR A 231 -9.85 -20.59 5.40
C TYR A 231 -8.97 -20.45 6.63
N LEU A 232 -8.75 -19.23 7.11
CA LEU A 232 -7.97 -18.97 8.32
C LEU A 232 -8.64 -19.59 9.55
N LYS A 233 -9.95 -19.52 9.66
CA LYS A 233 -10.72 -20.19 10.73
C LYS A 233 -10.59 -21.72 10.67
N ARG A 234 -10.53 -22.33 9.48
CA ARG A 234 -10.23 -23.76 9.35
C ARG A 234 -8.85 -24.14 9.88
N LEU A 235 -7.85 -23.24 9.74
CA LEU A 235 -6.52 -23.45 10.31
C LEU A 235 -6.54 -23.40 11.85
N ILE A 236 -7.34 -22.51 12.43
CA ILE A 236 -7.59 -22.47 13.88
C ILE A 236 -8.20 -23.78 14.36
N VAL A 237 -9.23 -24.30 13.68
CA VAL A 237 -9.80 -25.62 13.97
C VAL A 237 -8.75 -26.73 13.86
N GLY A 238 -7.83 -26.60 12.90
CA GLY A 238 -6.71 -27.52 12.69
C GLY A 238 -5.59 -27.44 13.73
N GLY A 239 -5.69 -26.52 14.71
CA GLY A 239 -4.73 -26.37 15.80
C GLY A 239 -3.60 -25.38 15.55
N LEU A 240 -3.65 -24.56 14.49
CA LEU A 240 -2.78 -23.39 14.34
C LEU A 240 -3.40 -22.21 15.11
N GLU A 241 -3.07 -22.10 16.39
CA GLU A 241 -3.76 -21.22 17.35
C GLU A 241 -3.57 -19.72 17.11
N ARG A 242 -2.53 -19.31 16.35
CA ARG A 242 -2.24 -17.93 15.98
C ARG A 242 -1.76 -17.88 14.55
N VAL A 243 -2.58 -17.37 13.65
CA VAL A 243 -2.27 -17.26 12.23
C VAL A 243 -2.54 -15.86 11.71
N TYR A 244 -1.77 -15.43 10.71
CA TYR A 244 -2.08 -14.24 9.93
C TYR A 244 -1.74 -14.44 8.47
N GLU A 245 -2.41 -13.68 7.60
CA GLU A 245 -2.13 -13.60 6.18
C GLU A 245 -2.14 -12.15 5.74
N ILE A 246 -1.02 -11.68 5.17
CA ILE A 246 -0.99 -10.42 4.41
C ILE A 246 -1.36 -10.75 2.99
N ASN A 247 -2.50 -10.24 2.52
CA ASN A 247 -3.15 -10.79 1.35
C ASN A 247 -3.73 -9.75 0.40
N ARG A 248 -4.01 -10.20 -0.82
CA ARG A 248 -4.82 -9.49 -1.81
C ARG A 248 -6.22 -10.03 -1.80
N ASN A 249 -7.20 -9.11 -1.69
CA ASN A 249 -8.59 -9.40 -1.85
C ASN A 249 -9.16 -8.64 -3.04
N PHE A 250 -10.24 -9.16 -3.60
CA PHE A 250 -10.83 -8.71 -4.85
C PHE A 250 -12.32 -8.48 -4.65
N ARG A 251 -12.78 -7.25 -4.84
CA ARG A 251 -14.20 -6.90 -4.76
C ARG A 251 -14.62 -6.21 -6.04
N ASN A 252 -15.62 -6.76 -6.72
CA ASN A 252 -16.14 -6.24 -7.98
C ASN A 252 -17.07 -5.05 -7.74
N GLU A 253 -16.50 -3.97 -7.25
CA GLU A 253 -17.16 -2.75 -6.83
C GLU A 253 -16.65 -1.53 -7.59
N GLY A 254 -17.27 -0.37 -7.35
CA GLY A 254 -16.87 0.89 -7.96
C GLY A 254 -15.47 1.36 -7.49
N ILE A 255 -14.76 2.05 -8.37
CA ILE A 255 -13.46 2.66 -8.08
C ILE A 255 -13.67 4.07 -7.53
N SER A 256 -13.03 4.39 -6.39
CA SER A 256 -13.06 5.71 -5.77
C SER A 256 -11.69 6.12 -5.21
N THR A 257 -11.61 7.25 -4.53
CA THR A 257 -10.39 7.65 -3.81
C THR A 257 -10.09 6.75 -2.60
N ARG A 258 -11.05 5.96 -2.14
CA ARG A 258 -10.93 5.05 -0.98
C ARG A 258 -11.05 3.57 -1.33
N HIS A 259 -11.44 3.24 -2.58
CA HIS A 259 -11.71 1.87 -3.03
C HIS A 259 -10.98 1.55 -4.34
N ASN A 260 -10.31 0.41 -4.38
CA ASN A 260 -9.73 -0.21 -5.56
C ASN A 260 -10.20 -1.67 -5.61
N PRO A 261 -10.58 -2.21 -6.78
CA PRO A 261 -11.12 -3.57 -6.87
C PRO A 261 -10.17 -4.67 -6.37
N GLU A 262 -8.88 -4.42 -6.43
CA GLU A 262 -7.82 -5.23 -5.84
C GLU A 262 -7.13 -4.39 -4.76
N PHE A 263 -7.11 -4.88 -3.53
CA PHE A 263 -6.54 -4.16 -2.39
C PHE A 263 -5.78 -5.10 -1.45
N THR A 264 -4.92 -4.53 -0.61
CA THR A 264 -4.12 -5.29 0.35
C THR A 264 -4.68 -5.09 1.76
N MET A 265 -4.88 -6.19 2.46
CA MET A 265 -5.19 -6.19 3.87
C MET A 265 -4.37 -7.27 4.61
N ILE A 266 -4.39 -7.21 5.92
CA ILE A 266 -3.94 -8.30 6.77
C ILE A 266 -5.16 -8.82 7.52
N GLU A 267 -5.27 -10.14 7.62
CA GLU A 267 -6.17 -10.79 8.57
C GLU A 267 -5.36 -11.66 9.51
N PHE A 268 -5.73 -11.65 10.79
CA PHE A 268 -5.12 -12.48 11.81
C PHE A 268 -6.17 -13.02 12.79
N TYR A 269 -5.91 -14.22 13.27
CA TYR A 269 -6.82 -14.96 14.15
C TYR A 269 -6.02 -15.54 15.31
N GLN A 270 -6.59 -15.46 16.52
CA GLN A 270 -5.99 -15.99 17.72
C GLN A 270 -7.01 -16.79 18.52
N ALA A 271 -6.70 -18.05 18.80
CA ALA A 271 -7.47 -18.89 19.72
C ALA A 271 -7.34 -18.41 21.15
N TYR A 272 -8.38 -18.68 21.97
CA TYR A 272 -8.46 -18.38 23.40
C TYR A 272 -8.41 -16.88 23.73
N THR A 273 -8.88 -16.04 22.81
CA THR A 273 -9.09 -14.60 23.01
C THR A 273 -10.48 -14.19 22.57
N ASP A 274 -10.86 -12.96 22.89
CA ASP A 274 -12.10 -12.31 22.50
C ASP A 274 -11.84 -10.94 21.88
N TYR A 275 -12.90 -10.19 21.58
CA TYR A 275 -12.78 -8.85 20.97
C TYR A 275 -12.12 -7.82 21.89
N HIS A 276 -12.15 -7.98 23.22
CA HIS A 276 -11.42 -7.11 24.14
C HIS A 276 -9.91 -7.30 24.03
N GLY A 277 -9.46 -8.56 24.01
CA GLY A 277 -8.05 -8.87 23.79
C GLY A 277 -7.55 -8.41 22.43
N LEU A 278 -8.41 -8.45 21.39
CA LEU A 278 -8.08 -7.88 20.08
C LEU A 278 -8.02 -6.35 20.12
N MET A 279 -8.91 -5.64 20.84
CA MET A 279 -8.81 -4.19 20.97
C MET A 279 -7.45 -3.76 21.56
N GLU A 280 -6.98 -4.45 22.60
CA GLU A 280 -5.66 -4.19 23.19
C GLU A 280 -4.53 -4.43 22.19
N LEU A 281 -4.59 -5.54 21.45
CA LEU A 281 -3.60 -5.85 20.43
C LEU A 281 -3.61 -4.80 19.31
N SER A 282 -4.78 -4.39 18.82
CA SER A 282 -4.93 -3.38 17.75
C SER A 282 -4.36 -2.03 18.16
N GLU A 283 -4.61 -1.59 19.40
CA GLU A 283 -4.06 -0.34 19.95
C GLU A 283 -2.53 -0.38 19.97
N GLU A 284 -1.93 -1.51 20.40
CA GLU A 284 -0.48 -1.69 20.39
C GLU A 284 0.08 -1.71 18.97
N LEU A 285 -0.56 -2.47 18.04
CA LEU A 285 -0.15 -2.55 16.64
C LEU A 285 -0.16 -1.17 15.99
N LEU A 286 -1.27 -0.44 16.09
CA LEU A 286 -1.42 0.88 15.48
C LEU A 286 -0.40 1.89 16.02
N ARG A 287 -0.21 1.94 17.34
CA ARG A 287 0.79 2.80 17.98
C ARG A 287 2.20 2.50 17.48
N GLN A 288 2.59 1.21 17.46
CA GLN A 288 3.92 0.83 17.04
C GLN A 288 4.15 1.05 15.53
N LEU A 289 3.11 0.85 14.70
CA LEU A 289 3.17 1.15 13.27
C LEU A 289 3.41 2.65 13.02
N ALA A 290 2.73 3.53 13.73
CA ALA A 290 2.95 4.96 13.63
C ALA A 290 4.41 5.31 13.97
N ILE A 291 4.94 4.79 15.08
CA ILE A 291 6.34 5.01 15.49
C ILE A 291 7.33 4.48 14.44
N ASP A 292 7.15 3.24 13.98
CA ASP A 292 8.09 2.61 13.05
C ASP A 292 8.12 3.31 11.68
N VAL A 293 6.97 3.81 11.21
CA VAL A 293 6.84 4.39 9.86
C VAL A 293 7.15 5.87 9.84
N THR A 294 6.69 6.62 10.86
CA THR A 294 6.77 8.10 10.88
C THR A 294 7.73 8.67 11.91
N GLY A 295 8.16 7.85 12.89
CA GLY A 295 9.06 8.25 13.97
C GLY A 295 8.35 8.71 15.24
N GLY A 296 7.01 8.69 15.29
CA GLY A 296 6.22 9.09 16.46
C GLY A 296 4.76 8.67 16.36
N THR A 297 3.97 8.96 17.40
CA THR A 297 2.54 8.64 17.44
C THR A 297 1.65 9.74 16.87
N SER A 298 2.16 10.96 16.69
CA SER A 298 1.44 12.07 16.07
C SER A 298 1.69 12.10 14.58
N VAL A 299 0.64 11.95 13.77
CA VAL A 299 0.68 11.83 12.32
C VAL A 299 -0.20 12.88 11.68
N GLU A 300 0.33 13.63 10.70
CA GLU A 300 -0.48 14.56 9.92
C GLU A 300 -1.21 13.82 8.79
N PHE A 301 -2.53 14.05 8.69
CA PHE A 301 -3.34 13.59 7.57
C PHE A 301 -4.39 14.63 7.18
N ALA A 302 -4.39 15.05 5.91
CA ALA A 302 -5.32 16.02 5.34
C ALA A 302 -5.44 17.33 6.16
N GLY A 303 -4.30 17.82 6.70
CA GLY A 303 -4.22 19.04 7.52
C GLY A 303 -4.65 18.87 8.98
N GLN A 304 -4.92 17.64 9.41
CA GLN A 304 -5.28 17.31 10.79
C GLN A 304 -4.17 16.49 11.46
N GLN A 305 -3.94 16.71 12.76
CA GLN A 305 -3.04 15.88 13.56
C GLN A 305 -3.83 14.71 14.16
N LEU A 306 -3.42 13.50 13.83
CA LEU A 306 -3.96 12.26 14.36
C LEU A 306 -3.03 11.73 15.45
N ASP A 307 -3.58 11.37 16.61
CA ASP A 307 -2.82 10.79 17.71
C ASP A 307 -3.07 9.29 17.86
N PHE A 308 -2.06 8.50 17.48
CA PHE A 308 -2.06 7.04 17.59
C PHE A 308 -1.63 6.51 18.96
N SER A 309 -1.38 7.37 19.94
CA SER A 309 -0.90 6.94 21.27
C SER A 309 -1.92 6.09 22.01
N THR A 310 -3.20 6.49 21.96
CA THR A 310 -4.30 5.81 22.65
C THR A 310 -5.61 6.07 21.89
N PRO A 311 -6.10 5.10 21.11
CA PRO A 311 -7.42 5.18 20.48
C PRO A 311 -8.54 5.35 21.53
N ARG A 312 -9.59 6.07 21.17
CA ARG A 312 -10.82 6.14 21.97
C ARG A 312 -11.63 4.86 21.79
N ARG A 313 -12.37 4.45 22.82
CA ARG A 313 -13.33 3.35 22.71
C ARG A 313 -14.74 3.89 23.00
N LEU A 314 -15.67 3.65 22.10
CA LEU A 314 -17.09 4.02 22.21
C LEU A 314 -17.96 2.88 21.72
N THR A 315 -19.07 2.63 22.39
CA THR A 315 -20.12 1.79 21.80
C THR A 315 -20.72 2.49 20.57
N MET A 316 -21.30 1.73 19.65
CA MET A 316 -22.00 2.32 18.52
C MET A 316 -23.10 3.29 18.96
N ARG A 317 -23.84 2.95 20.04
CA ARG A 317 -24.87 3.81 20.63
C ARG A 317 -24.30 5.13 21.15
N GLU A 318 -23.20 5.09 21.90
CA GLU A 318 -22.51 6.29 22.39
C GLU A 318 -22.00 7.16 21.26
N ALA A 319 -21.42 6.56 20.22
CA ALA A 319 -20.93 7.29 19.06
C ALA A 319 -22.06 8.06 18.35
N VAL A 320 -23.22 7.44 18.18
CA VAL A 320 -24.41 8.12 17.61
C VAL A 320 -24.84 9.30 18.48
N VAL A 321 -25.00 9.08 19.78
CA VAL A 321 -25.44 10.12 20.71
C VAL A 321 -24.45 11.28 20.79
N GLU A 322 -23.15 10.98 20.87
CA GLU A 322 -22.10 12.01 20.97
C GLU A 322 -22.07 12.91 19.72
N ASN A 323 -22.16 12.31 18.54
CA ASN A 323 -21.99 12.99 17.27
C ASN A 323 -23.31 13.49 16.63
N TRP A 324 -24.42 13.33 17.33
CA TRP A 324 -25.72 13.80 16.83
C TRP A 324 -25.76 15.31 16.66
N GLU A 325 -26.20 15.77 15.50
CA GLU A 325 -26.38 17.18 15.19
C GLU A 325 -27.87 17.49 14.89
N GLY A 326 -28.30 18.68 15.27
CA GLY A 326 -29.65 19.16 15.00
C GLY A 326 -30.66 18.75 16.09
N GLU A 327 -31.95 18.91 15.73
CA GLU A 327 -33.07 18.61 16.64
C GLU A 327 -33.29 17.09 16.81
N GLY A 328 -33.86 16.70 17.94
CA GLY A 328 -34.22 15.31 18.22
C GLY A 328 -33.07 14.41 18.59
N LYS A 329 -32.02 14.96 19.23
CA LYS A 329 -30.92 14.16 19.79
C LYS A 329 -31.48 13.07 20.74
N PRO A 330 -31.15 11.78 20.51
CA PRO A 330 -31.64 10.70 21.34
C PRO A 330 -31.08 10.76 22.76
N SER A 331 -31.89 10.39 23.72
CA SER A 331 -31.41 10.02 25.04
C SER A 331 -30.75 8.62 25.00
N SER A 332 -30.06 8.26 26.13
CA SER A 332 -29.53 6.91 26.28
C SER A 332 -30.61 5.82 26.25
N ASP A 333 -31.85 6.15 26.66
CA ASP A 333 -32.98 5.23 26.61
C ASP A 333 -33.57 5.12 25.20
N ASN A 334 -33.73 6.26 24.48
CA ASN A 334 -34.24 6.26 23.13
C ASN A 334 -33.36 5.44 22.17
N ILE A 335 -32.03 5.56 22.25
CA ILE A 335 -31.11 4.86 21.38
C ILE A 335 -31.07 3.34 21.64
N ARG A 336 -31.63 2.89 22.76
CA ARG A 336 -31.80 1.47 23.12
C ARG A 336 -33.20 0.94 22.79
N ASP A 337 -34.20 1.83 22.56
CA ASP A 337 -35.57 1.44 22.27
C ASP A 337 -35.72 0.98 20.81
N PRO A 338 -36.03 -0.31 20.55
CA PRO A 338 -36.19 -0.84 19.20
C PRO A 338 -37.32 -0.15 18.39
N GLU A 339 -38.38 0.28 19.08
CA GLU A 339 -39.52 0.94 18.43
C GLU A 339 -39.13 2.36 17.99
N TRP A 340 -38.47 3.13 18.87
CA TRP A 340 -37.96 4.45 18.53
C TRP A 340 -37.00 4.42 17.36
N LEU A 341 -36.06 3.44 17.33
CA LEU A 341 -35.09 3.27 16.24
C LEU A 341 -35.78 3.04 14.90
N ARG A 342 -36.72 2.10 14.83
CA ARG A 342 -37.49 1.80 13.60
C ARG A 342 -38.33 3.00 13.13
N GLN A 343 -39.03 3.67 14.04
CA GLN A 343 -39.83 4.85 13.69
C GLN A 343 -38.96 5.99 13.20
N ARG A 344 -37.79 6.19 13.80
CA ARG A 344 -36.87 7.27 13.42
C ARG A 344 -36.25 7.09 12.03
N THR A 345 -35.95 5.87 11.63
CA THR A 345 -35.20 5.56 10.42
C THR A 345 -36.04 4.94 9.29
N GLY A 346 -37.20 4.36 9.61
CA GLY A 346 -38.00 3.57 8.67
C GLY A 346 -37.40 2.21 8.33
N ARG A 347 -36.34 1.75 9.03
CA ARG A 347 -35.71 0.47 8.76
C ARG A 347 -36.53 -0.70 9.34
N ALA A 348 -36.33 -1.89 8.76
CA ALA A 348 -37.09 -3.09 9.13
C ALA A 348 -36.73 -3.61 10.52
N SER A 349 -35.46 -3.59 10.88
CA SER A 349 -34.95 -4.01 12.19
C SER A 349 -34.36 -2.85 13.00
N ALA A 350 -34.25 -3.03 14.32
CA ALA A 350 -33.63 -2.07 15.20
C ALA A 350 -32.12 -1.99 14.98
N GLY A 351 -31.48 -3.12 14.67
CA GLY A 351 -30.05 -3.17 14.37
C GLY A 351 -29.68 -2.44 13.10
N GLU A 352 -30.42 -2.67 12.01
CA GLU A 352 -30.26 -1.89 10.75
C GLU A 352 -30.51 -0.39 10.97
N ALA A 353 -31.46 -0.06 11.85
CA ALA A 353 -31.76 1.32 12.19
C ALA A 353 -30.62 2.00 12.94
N LEU A 354 -30.03 1.31 13.93
CA LEU A 354 -28.87 1.82 14.68
C LEU A 354 -27.65 1.98 13.77
N ALA A 355 -27.36 1.01 12.92
CA ALA A 355 -26.28 1.09 11.94
C ALA A 355 -26.46 2.29 10.99
N HIS A 356 -27.67 2.50 10.48
CA HIS A 356 -27.98 3.65 9.63
C HIS A 356 -27.77 4.99 10.34
N LEU A 357 -28.17 5.12 11.60
CA LEU A 357 -27.90 6.32 12.39
C LEU A 357 -26.40 6.54 12.63
N PHE A 358 -25.65 5.47 12.84
CA PHE A 358 -24.20 5.55 12.97
C PHE A 358 -23.54 6.07 11.70
N GLU A 359 -23.86 5.53 10.54
CA GLU A 359 -23.36 5.99 9.24
C GLU A 359 -23.71 7.46 8.96
N GLU A 360 -24.95 7.87 9.32
CA GLU A 360 -25.44 9.23 9.09
C GLU A 360 -24.80 10.27 10.02
N TYR A 361 -24.69 9.98 11.31
CA TYR A 361 -24.33 10.99 12.31
C TYR A 361 -22.91 10.87 12.85
N ALA A 362 -22.32 9.68 12.91
CA ALA A 362 -21.06 9.43 13.62
C ALA A 362 -19.87 9.13 12.70
N GLU A 363 -19.97 8.19 11.78
CA GLU A 363 -18.86 7.61 11.04
C GLU A 363 -17.88 8.65 10.48
N LYS A 364 -18.38 9.63 9.72
CA LYS A 364 -17.56 10.66 9.07
C LYS A 364 -16.93 11.65 10.02
N LYS A 365 -17.38 11.70 11.27
CA LYS A 365 -16.89 12.61 12.32
C LYS A 365 -15.84 11.97 13.22
N LEU A 366 -15.60 10.68 13.08
CA LEU A 366 -14.56 9.94 13.81
C LEU A 366 -13.18 10.25 13.23
N ILE A 367 -12.64 11.40 13.57
CA ILE A 367 -11.37 11.88 13.01
C ILE A 367 -10.19 11.23 13.72
N GLN A 368 -10.17 11.27 15.07
CA GLN A 368 -9.12 10.63 15.86
C GLN A 368 -9.29 9.11 15.87
N PRO A 369 -8.20 8.33 16.02
CA PRO A 369 -8.31 6.89 16.14
C PRO A 369 -9.34 6.49 17.18
N THR A 370 -10.40 5.83 16.75
CA THR A 370 -11.55 5.45 17.58
C THR A 370 -11.97 4.03 17.28
N ILE A 371 -12.11 3.22 18.33
CA ILE A 371 -12.67 1.88 18.28
C ILE A 371 -14.16 2.00 18.61
N ILE A 372 -15.01 1.61 17.66
CA ILE A 372 -16.45 1.50 17.85
C ILE A 372 -16.78 0.03 18.09
N TYR A 373 -17.48 -0.30 19.17
CA TYR A 373 -17.79 -1.67 19.52
C TYR A 373 -19.27 -1.88 19.86
N ASP A 374 -19.69 -3.13 20.06
CA ASP A 374 -21.07 -3.55 20.30
C ASP A 374 -21.98 -3.28 19.11
N PHE A 375 -21.72 -4.00 18.01
CA PHE A 375 -22.50 -3.91 16.78
C PHE A 375 -23.78 -4.75 16.85
N PRO A 376 -24.82 -4.40 16.06
CA PRO A 376 -26.04 -5.20 15.95
C PRO A 376 -25.78 -6.57 15.29
N VAL A 377 -26.51 -7.58 15.75
CA VAL A 377 -26.41 -8.95 15.23
C VAL A 377 -26.85 -9.07 13.76
N GLU A 378 -27.80 -8.26 13.32
CA GLU A 378 -28.38 -8.30 11.98
C GLU A 378 -27.36 -7.99 10.89
N ILE A 379 -26.34 -7.19 11.21
CA ILE A 379 -25.26 -6.80 10.28
C ILE A 379 -23.93 -7.53 10.57
N SER A 380 -23.96 -8.59 11.39
CA SER A 380 -22.74 -9.26 11.86
C SER A 380 -22.88 -10.80 11.85
N PRO A 381 -23.02 -11.43 10.67
CA PRO A 381 -23.41 -12.85 10.57
C PRO A 381 -22.35 -13.84 11.06
N LEU A 382 -21.09 -13.44 11.24
CA LEU A 382 -19.97 -14.30 11.63
C LEU A 382 -19.46 -14.04 13.05
N ALA A 383 -19.99 -12.99 13.72
CA ALA A 383 -19.59 -12.60 15.07
C ALA A 383 -20.45 -13.26 16.16
N LYS A 384 -19.88 -13.46 17.32
CA LYS A 384 -20.55 -14.08 18.49
C LYS A 384 -21.44 -13.06 19.20
N ASN A 385 -22.66 -13.49 19.64
CA ASN A 385 -23.54 -12.63 20.43
C ASN A 385 -22.96 -12.32 21.80
N LYS A 386 -23.23 -11.14 22.31
CA LYS A 386 -22.99 -10.80 23.71
C LYS A 386 -23.94 -11.63 24.60
N LEU A 387 -23.46 -11.96 25.81
CA LEU A 387 -24.26 -12.74 26.76
C LEU A 387 -25.31 -11.90 27.46
N ASP A 388 -25.02 -10.64 27.75
CA ASP A 388 -25.84 -9.68 28.46
C ASP A 388 -26.83 -8.91 27.57
N GLU A 389 -26.46 -8.65 26.30
CA GLU A 389 -27.28 -7.98 25.30
C GLU A 389 -27.28 -8.81 23.99
N PRO A 390 -28.07 -9.89 23.88
CA PRO A 390 -28.01 -10.83 22.74
C PRO A 390 -28.36 -10.25 21.37
N GLU A 391 -28.98 -9.07 21.31
CA GLU A 391 -29.19 -8.28 20.09
C GLU A 391 -27.92 -7.63 19.56
N LEU A 392 -26.84 -7.60 20.35
CA LEU A 392 -25.53 -7.12 19.98
C LEU A 392 -24.54 -8.29 19.87
N VAL A 393 -23.47 -8.05 19.13
CA VAL A 393 -22.36 -8.98 18.99
C VAL A 393 -21.07 -8.39 19.56
N GLU A 394 -20.15 -9.26 19.94
CA GLU A 394 -18.80 -8.95 20.35
C GLU A 394 -17.95 -8.60 19.12
N ARG A 395 -18.18 -7.39 18.56
CA ARG A 395 -17.54 -6.86 17.35
C ARG A 395 -17.10 -5.43 17.59
N PHE A 396 -15.98 -5.07 16.97
CA PHE A 396 -15.57 -3.68 16.85
C PHE A 396 -15.04 -3.34 15.47
N GLU A 397 -15.08 -2.08 15.15
CA GLU A 397 -14.42 -1.50 13.99
C GLU A 397 -13.53 -0.33 14.41
N ILE A 398 -12.45 -0.11 13.68
CA ILE A 398 -11.51 0.98 13.92
C ILE A 398 -11.72 2.06 12.88
N PHE A 399 -12.03 3.26 13.33
CA PHE A 399 -12.22 4.43 12.48
C PHE A 399 -11.10 5.45 12.71
N ILE A 400 -10.53 5.97 11.64
CA ILE A 400 -9.54 7.04 11.65
C ILE A 400 -9.80 7.97 10.46
N ALA A 401 -9.87 9.27 10.68
CA ALA A 401 -10.15 10.28 9.66
C ALA A 401 -11.44 10.00 8.85
N GLY A 402 -12.48 9.51 9.52
CA GLY A 402 -13.77 9.15 8.89
C GLY A 402 -13.65 7.98 7.91
N MET A 403 -12.71 7.07 8.13
CA MET A 403 -12.52 5.85 7.34
C MET A 403 -12.44 4.64 8.28
N GLU A 404 -13.17 3.60 7.96
CA GLU A 404 -12.97 2.28 8.54
C GLU A 404 -11.58 1.75 8.14
N ILE A 405 -10.77 1.41 9.13
CA ILE A 405 -9.41 0.89 8.96
C ILE A 405 -9.33 -0.60 9.27
N GLY A 406 -10.14 -1.07 10.19
CA GLY A 406 -10.17 -2.46 10.61
C GLY A 406 -11.51 -2.88 11.15
N ASN A 407 -11.74 -4.19 11.11
CA ASN A 407 -12.94 -4.85 11.61
C ASN A 407 -12.53 -6.13 12.35
N ALA A 408 -13.05 -6.34 13.54
CA ALA A 408 -12.69 -7.47 14.38
C ALA A 408 -13.87 -7.94 15.24
N PHE A 409 -13.87 -9.20 15.60
CA PHE A 409 -14.89 -9.76 16.46
C PHE A 409 -14.44 -11.03 17.18
N THR A 410 -15.14 -11.37 18.25
CA THR A 410 -15.13 -12.74 18.79
C THR A 410 -15.85 -13.63 17.80
N GLU A 411 -15.19 -14.67 17.32
CA GLU A 411 -15.68 -15.54 16.29
C GLU A 411 -16.85 -16.38 16.79
N LEU A 412 -17.89 -16.48 15.96
CA LEU A 412 -18.95 -17.45 16.19
C LEU A 412 -18.37 -18.87 16.04
N ASN A 413 -18.40 -19.65 17.13
CA ASN A 413 -17.84 -21.00 17.17
C ASN A 413 -18.89 -22.08 17.42
N ASP A 414 -20.19 -21.73 17.38
CA ASP A 414 -21.32 -22.66 17.42
C ASP A 414 -21.77 -23.01 16.00
N PRO A 415 -21.57 -24.27 15.52
CA PRO A 415 -21.94 -24.66 14.15
C PRO A 415 -23.45 -24.64 13.91
N PHE A 416 -24.28 -24.82 14.95
CA PHE A 416 -25.73 -24.77 14.81
C PHE A 416 -26.23 -23.33 14.59
N GLU A 417 -25.67 -22.37 15.33
CA GLU A 417 -25.96 -20.96 15.12
C GLU A 417 -25.42 -20.48 13.80
N GLN A 418 -24.19 -20.86 13.41
CA GLN A 418 -23.59 -20.49 12.13
C GLN A 418 -24.44 -20.96 10.96
N ARG A 419 -24.95 -22.19 11.02
CA ARG A 419 -25.89 -22.71 10.00
C ARG A 419 -27.14 -21.85 9.90
N ARG A 420 -27.77 -21.50 11.03
CA ARG A 420 -28.98 -20.66 11.03
C ARG A 420 -28.71 -19.30 10.35
N ARG A 421 -27.55 -18.71 10.61
CA ARG A 421 -27.17 -17.43 9.99
C ARG A 421 -26.90 -17.57 8.50
N PHE A 422 -26.25 -18.64 8.06
CA PHE A 422 -26.10 -18.92 6.63
C PHE A 422 -27.45 -19.14 5.95
N ASP A 423 -28.40 -19.85 6.57
CA ASP A 423 -29.75 -20.00 6.03
C ASP A 423 -30.46 -18.63 5.86
N ALA A 424 -30.28 -17.72 6.81
CA ALA A 424 -30.81 -16.36 6.71
C ALA A 424 -30.14 -15.56 5.57
N GLN A 425 -28.83 -15.68 5.39
CA GLN A 425 -28.10 -15.06 4.27
C GLN A 425 -28.55 -15.60 2.91
N LEU A 426 -28.79 -16.91 2.80
CA LEU A 426 -29.35 -17.53 1.58
C LEU A 426 -30.74 -16.99 1.26
N ALA A 427 -31.57 -16.72 2.28
CA ALA A 427 -32.88 -16.12 2.08
C ALA A 427 -32.78 -14.66 1.57
N MET A 428 -31.77 -13.89 2.00
CA MET A 428 -31.48 -12.55 1.47
C MET A 428 -31.03 -12.64 0.01
N ARG A 429 -30.12 -13.59 -0.29
CA ARG A 429 -29.64 -13.85 -1.65
C ARG A 429 -30.78 -14.20 -2.61
N ALA A 430 -31.74 -15.03 -2.18
CA ALA A 430 -32.91 -15.38 -2.96
C ALA A 430 -33.82 -14.18 -3.25
N ARG A 431 -33.71 -13.11 -2.48
CA ARG A 431 -34.42 -11.82 -2.70
C ARG A 431 -33.64 -10.84 -3.56
N GLY A 432 -32.43 -11.22 -4.06
CA GLY A 432 -31.63 -10.42 -4.97
C GLY A 432 -30.42 -9.73 -4.32
N ASP A 433 -30.08 -10.04 -3.07
CA ASP A 433 -28.86 -9.56 -2.44
C ASP A 433 -27.67 -10.41 -2.92
N GLU A 434 -26.92 -9.89 -3.88
CA GLU A 434 -25.74 -10.58 -4.45
C GLU A 434 -24.51 -10.58 -3.53
N GLU A 435 -24.53 -9.77 -2.48
CA GLU A 435 -23.43 -9.66 -1.50
C GLU A 435 -23.58 -10.64 -0.33
N ALA A 436 -24.79 -11.21 -0.15
CA ALA A 436 -25.06 -12.19 0.89
C ALA A 436 -24.23 -13.46 0.74
N HIS A 437 -23.81 -14.04 1.88
CA HIS A 437 -22.98 -15.25 1.95
C HIS A 437 -23.64 -16.47 1.29
N GLN A 438 -22.78 -17.34 0.76
CA GLN A 438 -23.17 -18.69 0.31
C GLN A 438 -23.11 -19.67 1.49
N MET A 439 -23.80 -20.83 1.34
CA MET A 439 -23.64 -21.94 2.27
C MET A 439 -22.30 -22.62 2.05
N ASP A 440 -21.46 -22.65 3.08
CA ASP A 440 -20.20 -23.39 3.09
C ASP A 440 -20.32 -24.60 4.04
N GLU A 441 -20.75 -25.74 3.48
CA GLU A 441 -20.95 -27.00 4.21
C GLU A 441 -19.63 -27.52 4.79
N ASP A 442 -18.51 -27.33 4.09
CA ASP A 442 -17.20 -27.76 4.56
C ASP A 442 -16.72 -26.92 5.76
N TYR A 443 -17.01 -25.63 5.77
CA TYR A 443 -16.74 -24.78 6.93
C TYR A 443 -17.58 -25.20 8.15
N LEU A 444 -18.88 -25.46 7.96
CA LEU A 444 -19.74 -25.97 9.04
C LEU A 444 -19.23 -27.33 9.58
N ARG A 445 -18.78 -28.20 8.68
CA ARG A 445 -18.15 -29.47 9.05
C ARG A 445 -16.86 -29.25 9.85
N ALA A 446 -16.02 -28.33 9.44
CA ALA A 446 -14.80 -27.96 10.17
C ALA A 446 -15.14 -27.49 11.58
N MET A 447 -16.10 -26.55 11.73
CA MET A 447 -16.55 -26.07 13.03
C MET A 447 -17.07 -27.22 13.94
N ALA A 448 -17.73 -28.22 13.35
CA ALA A 448 -18.23 -29.36 14.10
C ALA A 448 -17.14 -30.29 14.66
N TYR A 449 -15.90 -30.19 14.20
CA TYR A 449 -14.75 -30.85 14.83
C TYR A 449 -14.28 -30.10 16.10
N GLY A 450 -14.82 -28.90 16.38
CA GLY A 450 -14.53 -28.12 17.56
C GLY A 450 -13.66 -26.90 17.25
N MET A 451 -14.28 -25.74 17.09
CA MET A 451 -13.56 -24.46 16.98
C MET A 451 -13.38 -23.87 18.38
N PRO A 452 -12.13 -23.60 18.83
CA PRO A 452 -11.90 -22.96 20.11
C PRO A 452 -12.48 -21.53 20.13
N PRO A 453 -12.72 -20.94 21.31
CA PRO A 453 -12.97 -19.50 21.40
C PRO A 453 -11.86 -18.73 20.66
N THR A 454 -12.20 -17.87 19.75
CA THR A 454 -11.24 -17.23 18.84
C THR A 454 -11.62 -15.78 18.62
N GLY A 455 -10.65 -14.90 18.58
CA GLY A 455 -10.79 -13.54 18.06
C GLY A 455 -10.13 -13.43 16.70
N GLY A 456 -10.78 -12.73 15.77
CA GLY A 456 -10.26 -12.45 14.44
C GLY A 456 -10.35 -10.99 14.07
N GLU A 457 -9.38 -10.48 13.32
CA GLU A 457 -9.30 -9.08 12.90
C GLU A 457 -8.76 -8.95 11.49
N GLY A 458 -9.35 -8.03 10.72
CA GLY A 458 -8.86 -7.57 9.44
C GLY A 458 -8.48 -6.09 9.47
N LEU A 459 -7.27 -5.75 8.98
CA LEU A 459 -6.79 -4.38 8.86
C LEU A 459 -6.46 -4.03 7.41
N GLY A 460 -6.96 -2.88 6.93
CA GLY A 460 -6.72 -2.37 5.59
C GLY A 460 -5.33 -1.73 5.46
N ILE A 461 -4.36 -2.45 4.88
CA ILE A 461 -2.98 -1.97 4.70
C ILE A 461 -2.93 -0.73 3.80
N ASP A 462 -3.75 -0.68 2.75
CA ASP A 462 -3.79 0.48 1.86
C ASP A 462 -4.25 1.74 2.60
N ARG A 463 -5.34 1.66 3.37
CA ARG A 463 -5.87 2.78 4.16
C ARG A 463 -4.91 3.21 5.27
N LEU A 464 -4.28 2.27 5.98
CA LEU A 464 -3.21 2.57 6.96
C LEU A 464 -2.04 3.29 6.29
N THR A 465 -1.64 2.84 5.09
CA THR A 465 -0.58 3.52 4.33
C THR A 465 -0.99 4.94 3.96
N MET A 466 -2.23 5.17 3.52
CA MET A 466 -2.76 6.52 3.23
C MET A 466 -2.59 7.44 4.43
N LEU A 467 -3.02 6.99 5.62
CA LEU A 467 -2.91 7.77 6.87
C LEU A 467 -1.45 8.11 7.20
N LEU A 468 -0.57 7.10 7.24
CA LEU A 468 0.82 7.24 7.66
C LEU A 468 1.74 7.93 6.63
N THR A 469 1.22 8.20 5.42
CA THR A 469 1.95 8.90 4.35
C THR A 469 1.29 10.20 3.91
N ASN A 470 0.23 10.64 4.60
CA ASN A 470 -0.59 11.80 4.23
C ASN A 470 -1.09 11.73 2.76
N SER A 471 -1.47 10.54 2.30
CA SER A 471 -1.97 10.31 0.94
C SER A 471 -3.50 10.27 0.95
N GLN A 472 -4.14 11.17 0.21
CA GLN A 472 -5.61 11.30 0.24
C GLN A 472 -6.34 10.37 -0.74
N SER A 473 -5.59 9.63 -1.57
CA SER A 473 -6.14 8.66 -2.51
C SER A 473 -5.46 7.31 -2.38
N ILE A 474 -6.24 6.24 -2.40
CA ILE A 474 -5.74 4.86 -2.40
C ILE A 474 -4.80 4.60 -3.60
N ARG A 475 -4.99 5.31 -4.71
CA ARG A 475 -4.12 5.22 -5.91
C ARG A 475 -2.71 5.74 -5.66
N ASP A 476 -2.51 6.63 -4.69
CA ASP A 476 -1.18 7.13 -4.32
C ASP A 476 -0.34 6.04 -3.67
N VAL A 477 -0.99 5.13 -2.94
CA VAL A 477 -0.32 4.09 -2.14
C VAL A 477 -0.28 2.71 -2.82
N ILE A 478 -0.94 2.54 -3.97
CA ILE A 478 -0.86 1.36 -4.83
C ILE A 478 0.10 1.66 -5.99
N LEU A 479 1.09 0.79 -6.21
CA LEU A 479 2.09 1.01 -7.27
C LEU A 479 1.45 1.13 -8.65
N PHE A 480 0.58 0.20 -8.99
CA PHE A 480 -0.14 0.17 -10.28
C PHE A 480 -1.64 0.00 -10.02
N PRO A 481 -2.36 1.11 -9.74
CA PRO A 481 -3.80 1.07 -9.52
C PRO A 481 -4.54 0.75 -10.82
N LEU A 482 -5.71 0.11 -10.71
CA LEU A 482 -6.57 -0.10 -11.86
C LEU A 482 -7.13 1.22 -12.36
N LEU A 483 -6.93 1.49 -13.65
CA LEU A 483 -7.45 2.66 -14.35
C LEU A 483 -8.20 2.23 -15.61
N ARG A 484 -9.07 3.11 -16.12
CA ARG A 484 -9.71 2.85 -17.41
C ARG A 484 -8.64 2.75 -18.52
N PRO A 485 -8.72 1.78 -19.42
CA PRO A 485 -7.79 1.70 -20.56
C PRO A 485 -7.80 2.99 -21.37
N GLU A 486 -6.62 3.41 -21.80
CA GLU A 486 -6.42 4.40 -22.87
C GLU A 486 -5.98 3.71 -24.16
N GLY A 487 -5.97 4.44 -25.28
CA GLY A 487 -5.51 3.90 -26.56
C GLY A 487 -4.07 3.40 -26.54
N GLU A 488 -3.67 2.61 -27.54
CA GLU A 488 -2.33 2.03 -27.64
C GLU A 488 -1.24 3.11 -27.75
N ILE A 489 -0.14 2.92 -27.01
CA ILE A 489 1.00 3.86 -26.97
C ILE A 489 1.87 3.82 -28.26
N GLY A 490 1.66 2.85 -29.15
CA GLY A 490 2.39 2.73 -30.43
C GLY A 490 3.90 2.46 -30.31
N MET A 491 4.38 2.03 -29.11
CA MET A 491 5.80 1.85 -28.82
C MET A 491 6.47 0.76 -29.67
N ALA A 492 5.76 -0.32 -29.95
CA ALA A 492 6.31 -1.41 -30.74
C ALA A 492 6.74 -0.95 -32.15
N ASP A 493 6.00 -0.04 -32.73
CA ASP A 493 6.31 0.49 -34.05
C ASP A 493 7.48 1.49 -34.02
N LYS A 494 7.59 2.30 -32.97
CA LYS A 494 8.76 3.18 -32.75
C LYS A 494 10.04 2.37 -32.58
N LEU A 495 10.03 1.28 -31.85
CA LEU A 495 11.20 0.42 -31.66
C LEU A 495 11.56 -0.34 -32.94
N ARG A 496 10.58 -0.84 -33.70
CA ARG A 496 10.84 -1.51 -35.03
C ARG A 496 11.48 -0.57 -36.04
N ALA A 497 11.20 0.73 -35.97
CA ALA A 497 11.81 1.70 -36.87
C ALA A 497 13.30 1.91 -36.59
N LEU A 498 13.77 1.64 -35.37
CA LEU A 498 15.19 1.71 -34.98
C LEU A 498 16.00 0.46 -35.35
N ASP A 499 15.37 -0.71 -35.43
CA ASP A 499 16.02 -1.99 -35.79
C ASP A 499 16.35 -2.09 -37.30
N ARG A 500 15.95 -1.11 -38.10
CA ARG A 500 16.26 -0.97 -39.51
C ARG A 500 17.39 0.03 -39.73
#